data_fbd8f3725c9d29623cecbebcf05302ea
#
_entry.id   fbd8f3725c9d29623cecbebcf05302ea
#
_cell.length_a   1.000
_cell.length_b   1.000
_cell.length_c   1.000
_cell.angle_alpha   90.00
_cell.angle_beta   90.00
_cell.angle_gamma   90.00
#
_symmetry.space_group_name_H-M   'P 1'
#
loop_
_entity.id
_entity.type
_entity.pdbx_description
1 polymer ?
#
loop_
_entity_poly.entity_id
_entity_poly.type
_entity_poly.pdbx_seq_one_letter_code
_entity_poly.pdbx_strand_id
1 'polypeptide(L)'
;RDAWGDAWWLSGTRWMGRVLGVEVADDVARVRCESAQVSLKRIGLRRLYSRKCSHVLYSAACGASPISASALVSNSNGRNVDLDGGTPGSVSGGLAGGWLQTPEGARHMIVNDYGGGVELLYPVAIEVGTEVLLTVGCDHSTATCESRFGNLDNYGGFPAIPSKNPFSTGVF
;
A
#
# COMPACT_ATOMS: atom_id res chain seq x y z
N ARG A 1 2.49 -43.85 38.76
CA ARG A 1 1.24 -43.89 37.93
C ARG A 1 0.95 -42.44 37.61
N ASP A 2 1.33 -42.05 36.40
CA ASP A 2 1.23 -40.69 35.94
C ASP A 2 -0.23 -40.40 35.62
N ALA A 3 -0.67 -39.18 35.93
CA ALA A 3 -2.05 -38.73 35.70
C ALA A 3 -2.50 -38.76 34.22
N TRP A 4 -1.65 -39.27 33.34
CA TRP A 4 -1.81 -39.39 31.90
C TRP A 4 -1.89 -40.84 31.44
N GLY A 5 -2.59 -41.70 32.19
CA GLY A 5 -2.74 -43.11 31.85
C GLY A 5 -3.00 -43.35 30.38
N ASP A 6 -2.27 -44.29 29.79
CA ASP A 6 -2.46 -45.03 28.53
C ASP A 6 -3.08 -44.36 27.29
N ALA A 7 -3.10 -43.02 27.25
CA ALA A 7 -3.68 -42.25 26.13
C ALA A 7 -2.79 -42.21 24.87
N TRP A 8 -1.63 -42.85 24.90
CA TRP A 8 -0.67 -42.86 23.79
C TRP A 8 -1.13 -43.69 22.57
N TRP A 9 -2.10 -44.56 22.77
CA TRP A 9 -2.54 -45.53 21.78
C TRP A 9 -3.71 -45.08 20.90
N LEU A 10 -4.19 -43.87 21.10
CA LEU A 10 -5.22 -43.32 20.22
C LEU A 10 -4.53 -42.72 19.00
N SER A 11 -4.31 -43.57 17.98
CA SER A 11 -3.77 -43.19 16.69
C SER A 11 -4.74 -42.25 15.94
N GLY A 12 -4.66 -40.96 16.22
CA GLY A 12 -5.45 -39.98 15.51
C GLY A 12 -5.05 -38.55 15.90
N THR A 13 -4.97 -37.68 14.91
CA THR A 13 -4.73 -36.26 15.13
C THR A 13 -5.93 -35.65 15.86
N ARG A 14 -5.76 -35.25 17.11
CA ARG A 14 -6.80 -34.62 17.94
C ARG A 14 -7.01 -33.17 17.60
N TRP A 15 -5.94 -32.50 17.22
CA TRP A 15 -5.96 -31.07 16.89
C TRP A 15 -4.85 -30.72 15.92
N MET A 16 -5.12 -29.80 15.00
CA MET A 16 -4.15 -29.27 14.03
C MET A 16 -4.24 -27.76 14.02
N GLY A 17 -3.08 -27.10 14.06
CA GLY A 17 -2.99 -25.66 14.07
C GLY A 17 -1.53 -25.19 14.01
N ARG A 18 -1.34 -23.89 14.22
CA ARG A 18 0.02 -23.32 14.31
C ARG A 18 0.24 -22.66 15.66
N VAL A 19 1.47 -22.65 16.11
CA VAL A 19 1.92 -21.93 17.28
C VAL A 19 2.04 -20.46 16.92
N LEU A 20 1.42 -19.58 17.71
CA LEU A 20 1.51 -18.11 17.58
C LEU A 20 2.63 -17.54 18.44
N GLY A 21 2.87 -18.12 19.61
CA GLY A 21 3.89 -17.68 20.52
C GLY A 21 4.02 -18.59 21.72
N VAL A 22 5.15 -18.50 22.39
CA VAL A 22 5.44 -19.23 23.63
C VAL A 22 5.85 -18.22 24.68
N GLU A 23 5.19 -18.25 25.83
CA GLU A 23 5.55 -17.48 27.03
C GLU A 23 6.07 -18.46 28.08
N VAL A 24 7.25 -18.21 28.60
CA VAL A 24 7.83 -19.01 29.68
C VAL A 24 7.87 -18.14 30.91
N ALA A 25 7.20 -18.59 31.97
CA ALA A 25 7.23 -17.96 33.29
C ALA A 25 7.45 -19.05 34.34
N ASP A 26 8.46 -18.88 35.16
CA ASP A 26 8.93 -19.88 36.13
C ASP A 26 9.17 -21.23 35.42
N ASP A 27 8.58 -22.30 35.89
CA ASP A 27 8.72 -23.65 35.32
C ASP A 27 7.61 -24.02 34.35
N VAL A 28 6.80 -23.04 33.90
CA VAL A 28 5.65 -23.26 33.02
C VAL A 28 5.81 -22.57 31.66
N ALA A 29 5.70 -23.35 30.59
CA ALA A 29 5.63 -22.84 29.23
C ALA A 29 4.16 -22.77 28.77
N ARG A 30 3.67 -21.58 28.47
CA ARG A 30 2.35 -21.35 27.90
C ARG A 30 2.46 -21.17 26.39
N VAL A 31 1.96 -22.14 25.65
CA VAL A 31 1.96 -22.12 24.18
C VAL A 31 0.61 -21.60 23.70
N ARG A 32 0.62 -20.47 22.99
CA ARG A 32 -0.57 -19.96 22.29
C ARG A 32 -0.62 -20.56 20.91
N CYS A 33 -1.76 -21.20 20.62
CA CYS A 33 -1.99 -21.86 19.33
C CYS A 33 -3.25 -21.32 18.67
N GLU A 34 -3.25 -21.29 17.36
CA GLU A 34 -4.46 -21.02 16.58
C GLU A 34 -4.85 -22.26 15.75
N SER A 35 -6.13 -22.57 15.68
CA SER A 35 -6.64 -23.67 14.87
C SER A 35 -6.40 -23.43 13.38
N ALA A 36 -6.17 -24.51 12.61
CA ALA A 36 -6.07 -24.45 11.15
C ALA A 36 -7.32 -23.81 10.50
N GLN A 37 -8.47 -23.93 11.13
CA GLN A 37 -9.73 -23.33 10.65
C GLN A 37 -9.75 -21.80 10.65
N VAL A 38 -8.84 -21.15 11.40
CA VAL A 38 -8.72 -19.68 11.37
C VAL A 38 -8.31 -19.18 9.98
N SER A 39 -7.63 -19.99 9.20
CA SER A 39 -7.29 -19.68 7.81
C SER A 39 -8.55 -19.47 6.94
N LEU A 40 -9.66 -20.14 7.26
CA LEU A 40 -10.94 -19.99 6.55
C LEU A 40 -11.61 -18.64 6.82
N LYS A 41 -11.24 -17.95 7.91
CA LYS A 41 -11.74 -16.62 8.25
C LYS A 41 -10.94 -15.50 7.53
N ARG A 42 -9.86 -15.85 6.84
CA ARG A 42 -9.09 -14.88 6.07
C ARG A 42 -9.85 -14.48 4.81
N ILE A 43 -9.90 -13.19 4.55
CA ILE A 43 -10.48 -12.68 3.31
C ILE A 43 -9.62 -13.20 2.15
N GLY A 44 -10.16 -14.12 1.36
CA GLY A 44 -9.47 -14.75 0.22
C GLY A 44 -9.31 -13.79 -0.95
N LEU A 45 -10.40 -13.18 -1.36
CA LEU A 45 -10.43 -12.20 -2.45
C LEU A 45 -10.32 -10.79 -1.86
N ARG A 46 -9.18 -10.15 -2.05
CA ARG A 46 -8.91 -8.78 -1.57
C ARG A 46 -9.31 -7.71 -2.58
N ARG A 47 -9.56 -8.10 -3.83
CA ARG A 47 -9.91 -7.16 -4.88
C ARG A 47 -11.36 -6.72 -4.70
N LEU A 48 -11.54 -5.43 -4.42
CA LEU A 48 -12.86 -4.83 -4.28
C LEU A 48 -13.41 -4.46 -5.65
N TYR A 49 -14.71 -4.67 -5.81
CA TYR A 49 -15.44 -4.18 -6.96
C TYR A 49 -15.76 -2.70 -6.75
N SER A 50 -14.91 -1.82 -7.25
CA SER A 50 -14.98 -0.38 -7.04
C SER A 50 -14.81 0.39 -8.33
N ARG A 51 -15.27 1.65 -8.34
CA ARG A 51 -15.09 2.54 -9.51
C ARG A 51 -13.65 2.94 -9.75
N LYS A 52 -12.86 3.06 -8.68
CA LYS A 52 -11.43 3.40 -8.76
C LYS A 52 -10.59 2.17 -9.10
N CYS A 53 -9.48 2.40 -9.77
CA CYS A 53 -8.51 1.35 -10.09
C CYS A 53 -7.95 0.72 -8.81
N SER A 54 -7.91 -0.60 -8.77
CA SER A 54 -7.37 -1.37 -7.64
C SER A 54 -5.91 -1.79 -7.85
N HIS A 55 -5.31 -1.47 -8.99
CA HIS A 55 -3.93 -1.82 -9.28
C HIS A 55 -2.97 -0.91 -8.51
N VAL A 56 -1.88 -1.50 -8.03
CA VAL A 56 -0.76 -0.72 -7.52
C VAL A 56 -0.09 -0.04 -8.71
N LEU A 57 0.16 1.25 -8.59
CA LEU A 57 0.81 2.04 -9.63
C LEU A 57 2.16 1.43 -10.02
N TYR A 58 2.43 1.36 -11.31
CA TYR A 58 3.64 0.77 -11.91
C TYR A 58 3.84 -0.73 -11.65
N SER A 59 2.83 -1.43 -11.14
CA SER A 59 2.88 -2.90 -11.07
C SER A 59 2.67 -3.53 -12.45
N ALA A 60 2.99 -4.82 -12.57
CA ALA A 60 2.74 -5.58 -13.79
C ALA A 60 1.27 -5.56 -14.23
N ALA A 61 0.32 -5.49 -13.27
CA ALA A 61 -1.11 -5.38 -13.57
C ALA A 61 -1.52 -3.97 -14.03
N CYS A 62 -0.82 -2.93 -13.57
CA CYS A 62 -1.01 -1.55 -14.04
C CYS A 62 -0.40 -1.35 -15.43
N GLY A 63 0.82 -1.88 -15.68
CA GLY A 63 1.51 -1.78 -16.95
C GLY A 63 2.03 -0.39 -17.32
N ALA A 64 1.74 0.65 -16.52
CA ALA A 64 2.25 2.00 -16.78
C ALA A 64 3.76 2.09 -16.53
N SER A 65 4.46 2.85 -17.37
CA SER A 65 5.88 3.15 -17.15
C SER A 65 6.06 4.29 -16.16
N PRO A 66 7.07 4.24 -15.27
CA PRO A 66 7.34 5.32 -14.34
C PRO A 66 7.72 6.63 -15.06
N ILE A 67 7.06 7.72 -14.67
CA ILE A 67 7.38 9.08 -15.11
C ILE A 67 8.08 9.74 -13.94
N SER A 68 9.35 10.09 -14.11
CA SER A 68 10.18 10.63 -13.03
C SER A 68 11.02 11.81 -13.52
N ALA A 69 11.37 12.69 -12.58
CA ALA A 69 12.30 13.79 -12.81
C ALA A 69 13.16 13.99 -11.57
N SER A 70 14.42 14.37 -11.75
CA SER A 70 15.29 14.76 -10.65
C SER A 70 15.13 16.25 -10.31
N ALA A 71 15.33 16.56 -9.04
CA ALA A 71 15.33 17.92 -8.51
C ALA A 71 16.32 18.03 -7.35
N LEU A 72 16.82 19.23 -7.08
CA LEU A 72 17.66 19.52 -5.93
C LEU A 72 16.79 20.01 -4.77
N VAL A 73 17.09 19.57 -3.56
CA VAL A 73 16.42 20.04 -2.35
C VAL A 73 16.96 21.40 -1.96
N SER A 74 16.12 22.43 -1.91
CA SER A 74 16.48 23.77 -1.45
C SER A 74 16.25 23.95 0.06
N ASN A 75 15.26 23.26 0.62
CA ASN A 75 14.98 23.27 2.05
C ASN A 75 14.22 22.00 2.45
N SER A 76 14.40 21.54 3.67
CA SER A 76 13.66 20.42 4.22
C SER A 76 13.22 20.74 5.64
N ASN A 77 11.90 20.78 5.86
CA ASN A 77 11.30 21.05 7.16
C ASN A 77 10.31 19.94 7.53
N GLY A 78 10.84 18.85 8.07
CA GLY A 78 10.05 17.71 8.47
C GLY A 78 9.33 17.03 7.31
N ARG A 79 8.05 17.35 7.09
CA ARG A 79 7.26 16.78 5.99
C ARG A 79 7.34 17.55 4.68
N ASN A 80 7.71 18.81 4.75
CA ASN A 80 7.80 19.67 3.57
C ASN A 80 9.23 19.67 3.04
N VAL A 81 9.36 19.39 1.74
CA VAL A 81 10.62 19.42 1.01
C VAL A 81 10.47 20.39 -0.14
N ASP A 82 11.15 21.54 -0.02
CA ASP A 82 11.20 22.57 -1.06
C ASP A 82 12.27 22.21 -2.08
N LEU A 83 11.98 22.48 -3.35
CA LEU A 83 12.84 22.13 -4.48
C LEU A 83 13.42 23.38 -5.12
N ASP A 84 14.66 23.32 -5.52
CA ASP A 84 15.31 24.40 -6.23
C ASP A 84 14.68 24.56 -7.63
N GLY A 85 14.21 25.78 -7.92
CA GLY A 85 13.43 26.03 -9.13
C GLY A 85 12.02 25.48 -9.12
N GLY A 86 11.56 24.88 -8.00
CA GLY A 86 10.23 24.30 -7.85
C GLY A 86 10.08 22.90 -8.44
N THR A 87 8.86 22.42 -8.55
CA THR A 87 8.56 21.10 -9.11
C THR A 87 8.85 21.08 -10.62
N PRO A 88 9.66 20.14 -11.13
CA PRO A 88 9.97 20.05 -12.56
C PRO A 88 8.70 19.92 -13.41
N GLY A 89 8.60 20.69 -14.51
CA GLY A 89 7.40 20.78 -15.33
C GLY A 89 6.91 19.43 -15.90
N SER A 90 7.82 18.48 -16.12
CA SER A 90 7.49 17.13 -16.59
C SER A 90 6.67 16.29 -15.59
N VAL A 91 6.72 16.62 -14.30
CA VAL A 91 6.04 15.90 -13.22
C VAL A 91 5.10 16.79 -12.40
N SER A 92 5.10 18.10 -12.66
CA SER A 92 4.30 19.10 -11.93
C SER A 92 2.80 18.79 -11.97
N GLY A 93 2.13 19.03 -10.84
CA GLY A 93 0.70 18.75 -10.67
C GLY A 93 0.34 17.27 -10.63
N GLY A 94 1.35 16.39 -10.59
CA GLY A 94 1.13 14.95 -10.65
C GLY A 94 1.82 14.13 -9.59
N LEU A 95 2.52 14.75 -8.67
CA LEU A 95 3.33 14.04 -7.68
C LEU A 95 2.53 13.44 -6.54
N ALA A 96 1.34 13.95 -6.24
CA ALA A 96 0.49 13.40 -5.17
C ALA A 96 0.17 11.92 -5.44
N GLY A 97 0.39 11.06 -4.44
CA GLY A 97 0.27 9.60 -4.57
C GLY A 97 1.49 8.91 -5.20
N GLY A 98 2.51 9.67 -5.60
CA GLY A 98 3.81 9.18 -6.02
C GLY A 98 4.81 9.12 -4.87
N TRP A 99 6.09 9.13 -5.21
CA TRP A 99 7.15 9.11 -4.20
C TRP A 99 8.34 9.97 -4.57
N LEU A 100 9.00 10.44 -3.54
CA LEU A 100 10.34 11.02 -3.58
C LEU A 100 11.33 9.91 -3.21
N GLN A 101 12.36 9.71 -4.02
CA GLN A 101 13.43 8.75 -3.75
C GLN A 101 14.73 9.50 -3.49
N THR A 102 15.36 9.17 -2.36
CA THR A 102 16.68 9.71 -1.98
C THR A 102 17.80 8.96 -2.72
N PRO A 103 19.03 9.50 -2.77
CA PRO A 103 20.17 8.83 -3.40
C PRO A 103 20.47 7.45 -2.81
N GLU A 104 20.16 7.25 -1.54
CA GLU A 104 20.33 5.97 -0.82
C GLU A 104 19.27 4.92 -1.22
N GLY A 105 18.28 5.31 -2.05
CA GLY A 105 17.21 4.44 -2.53
C GLY A 105 15.97 4.41 -1.63
N ALA A 106 15.94 5.16 -0.52
CA ALA A 106 14.76 5.27 0.31
C ALA A 106 13.63 6.01 -0.42
N ARG A 107 12.39 5.51 -0.29
CA ARG A 107 11.21 6.09 -0.94
C ARG A 107 10.25 6.65 0.09
N HIS A 108 9.86 7.89 -0.11
CA HIS A 108 8.94 8.63 0.74
C HIS A 108 7.71 9.02 -0.05
N MET A 109 6.52 8.61 0.40
CA MET A 109 5.25 8.89 -0.28
C MET A 109 4.96 10.38 -0.25
N ILE A 110 4.59 10.93 -1.41
CA ILE A 110 4.18 12.32 -1.58
C ILE A 110 2.65 12.39 -1.39
N VAL A 111 2.22 13.26 -0.50
CA VAL A 111 0.80 13.52 -0.22
C VAL A 111 0.29 14.68 -1.07
N ASN A 112 1.12 15.73 -1.22
CA ASN A 112 0.73 16.94 -1.93
C ASN A 112 1.91 17.52 -2.71
N ASP A 113 1.59 18.20 -3.82
CA ASP A 113 2.51 18.98 -4.65
C ASP A 113 1.98 20.42 -4.65
N TYR A 114 2.78 21.35 -4.14
CA TYR A 114 2.43 22.76 -4.06
C TYR A 114 3.23 23.65 -5.04
N GLY A 115 3.85 23.03 -6.04
CA GLY A 115 4.58 23.72 -7.12
C GLY A 115 6.00 24.19 -6.75
N GLY A 116 6.23 24.65 -5.52
CA GLY A 116 7.56 24.97 -4.99
C GLY A 116 8.27 23.77 -4.36
N GLY A 117 7.54 22.68 -4.14
CA GLY A 117 8.03 21.48 -3.48
C GLY A 117 6.93 20.49 -3.21
N VAL A 118 7.19 19.54 -2.33
CA VAL A 118 6.31 18.41 -2.01
C VAL A 118 6.11 18.24 -0.51
N GLU A 119 4.91 17.80 -0.13
CA GLU A 119 4.61 17.35 1.23
C GLU A 119 4.65 15.83 1.30
N LEU A 120 5.44 15.29 2.22
CA LEU A 120 5.61 13.87 2.44
C LEU A 120 4.62 13.34 3.49
N LEU A 121 4.28 12.06 3.43
CA LEU A 121 3.41 11.41 4.40
C LEU A 121 4.06 11.38 5.80
N TYR A 122 5.34 11.11 5.87
CA TYR A 122 6.13 11.08 7.11
C TYR A 122 7.28 12.07 7.04
N PRO A 123 7.67 12.64 8.18
CA PRO A 123 8.82 13.54 8.22
C PRO A 123 10.11 12.81 7.87
N VAL A 124 10.98 13.48 7.13
CA VAL A 124 12.29 13.00 6.77
C VAL A 124 13.28 14.16 6.82
N ALA A 125 14.49 13.89 7.26
CA ALA A 125 15.59 14.85 7.18
C ALA A 125 16.37 14.60 5.88
N ILE A 126 16.32 15.53 4.94
CA ILE A 126 17.10 15.51 3.70
C ILE A 126 17.99 16.75 3.72
N GLU A 127 19.26 16.57 3.44
CA GLU A 127 20.20 17.69 3.38
C GLU A 127 19.92 18.58 2.18
N VAL A 128 20.08 19.90 2.37
CA VAL A 128 19.96 20.89 1.30
C VAL A 128 21.03 20.60 0.24
N GLY A 129 20.67 20.71 -1.02
CA GLY A 129 21.52 20.38 -2.15
C GLY A 129 21.54 18.91 -2.54
N THR A 130 20.82 18.04 -1.81
CA THR A 130 20.67 16.63 -2.20
C THR A 130 19.81 16.52 -3.46
N GLU A 131 20.29 15.77 -4.45
CA GLU A 131 19.50 15.41 -5.62
C GLU A 131 18.52 14.28 -5.27
N VAL A 132 17.24 14.49 -5.53
CA VAL A 132 16.16 13.52 -5.29
C VAL A 132 15.44 13.20 -6.58
N LEU A 133 14.93 11.98 -6.69
CA LEU A 133 14.12 11.56 -7.83
C LEU A 133 12.64 11.59 -7.43
N LEU A 134 11.86 12.41 -8.15
CA LEU A 134 10.44 12.54 -7.98
C LEU A 134 9.72 11.66 -8.99
N THR A 135 8.80 10.83 -8.55
CA THR A 135 8.02 9.94 -9.41
C THR A 135 6.55 10.27 -9.30
N VAL A 136 5.91 10.41 -10.44
CA VAL A 136 4.49 10.77 -10.58
C VAL A 136 3.58 9.76 -9.92
N GLY A 137 2.55 10.26 -9.23
CA GLY A 137 1.51 9.49 -8.60
C GLY A 137 0.27 9.28 -9.46
N CYS A 138 -0.70 8.55 -8.90
CA CYS A 138 -1.99 8.28 -9.52
C CYS A 138 -3.10 8.38 -8.46
N ASP A 139 -4.20 9.05 -8.80
CA ASP A 139 -5.39 9.13 -7.96
C ASP A 139 -6.37 7.96 -8.18
N HIS A 140 -5.96 7.00 -9.02
CA HIS A 140 -6.73 5.82 -9.41
C HIS A 140 -8.03 6.13 -10.18
N SER A 141 -8.17 7.35 -10.75
CA SER A 141 -9.30 7.70 -11.61
C SER A 141 -9.05 7.29 -13.07
N THR A 142 -10.12 7.12 -13.83
CA THR A 142 -10.04 6.88 -15.29
C THR A 142 -9.42 8.07 -16.01
N ALA A 143 -9.77 9.29 -15.60
CA ALA A 143 -9.27 10.51 -16.19
C ALA A 143 -7.75 10.63 -16.10
N THR A 144 -7.19 10.38 -14.90
CA THR A 144 -5.72 10.40 -14.71
C THR A 144 -5.05 9.25 -15.44
N CYS A 145 -5.66 8.05 -15.44
CA CYS A 145 -5.13 6.88 -16.14
C CYS A 145 -5.01 7.14 -17.65
N GLU A 146 -6.01 7.79 -18.26
CA GLU A 146 -6.01 8.15 -19.67
C GLU A 146 -5.06 9.31 -19.97
N SER A 147 -5.28 10.46 -19.31
CA SER A 147 -4.59 11.72 -19.67
C SER A 147 -3.10 11.72 -19.37
N ARG A 148 -2.69 11.05 -18.30
CA ARG A 148 -1.29 11.05 -17.81
C ARG A 148 -0.51 9.83 -18.28
N PHE A 149 -1.14 8.66 -18.28
CA PHE A 149 -0.46 7.40 -18.56
C PHE A 149 -0.85 6.77 -19.90
N GLY A 150 -1.93 7.24 -20.54
CA GLY A 150 -2.44 6.62 -21.78
C GLY A 150 -2.76 5.14 -21.62
N ASN A 151 -3.18 4.71 -20.40
CA ASN A 151 -3.17 3.32 -19.99
C ASN A 151 -4.57 2.80 -19.58
N LEU A 152 -5.59 3.27 -20.26
CA LEU A 152 -6.97 2.92 -19.94
C LEU A 152 -7.28 1.42 -20.13
N ASP A 153 -6.59 0.77 -21.06
CA ASP A 153 -6.76 -0.66 -21.35
C ASP A 153 -6.39 -1.56 -20.17
N ASN A 154 -5.48 -1.09 -19.30
CA ASN A 154 -5.08 -1.79 -18.08
C ASN A 154 -5.78 -1.24 -16.83
N TYR A 155 -6.86 -0.47 -17.00
CA TYR A 155 -7.57 0.10 -15.86
C TYR A 155 -8.26 -0.98 -15.01
N GLY A 156 -7.89 -1.10 -13.76
CA GLY A 156 -8.36 -2.14 -12.85
C GLY A 156 -9.61 -1.80 -12.05
N GLY A 157 -10.33 -0.74 -12.39
CA GLY A 157 -11.59 -0.34 -11.78
C GLY A 157 -12.80 -0.62 -12.68
N PHE A 158 -13.99 -0.33 -12.15
CA PHE A 158 -15.26 -0.52 -12.84
C PHE A 158 -16.02 0.81 -12.89
N PRO A 159 -15.69 1.71 -13.82
CA PRO A 159 -16.24 3.08 -13.85
C PRO A 159 -17.76 3.13 -14.03
N ALA A 160 -18.35 2.10 -14.66
CA ALA A 160 -19.78 2.00 -14.93
C ALA A 160 -20.63 1.55 -13.72
N ILE A 161 -20.02 1.28 -12.55
CA ILE A 161 -20.79 0.93 -11.35
C ILE A 161 -21.68 2.11 -10.96
N PRO A 162 -23.00 1.90 -10.74
CA PRO A 162 -23.90 2.94 -10.26
C PRO A 162 -23.44 3.52 -8.92
N SER A 163 -23.55 4.84 -8.75
CA SER A 163 -23.22 5.50 -7.48
C SER A 163 -24.23 5.23 -6.38
N LYS A 164 -25.46 4.84 -6.74
CA LYS A 164 -26.53 4.44 -5.81
C LYS A 164 -26.82 2.97 -6.02
N ASN A 165 -27.09 2.26 -4.92
CA ASN A 165 -27.55 0.89 -4.99
C ASN A 165 -28.94 0.85 -5.67
N PRO A 166 -29.11 0.27 -6.85
CA PRO A 166 -30.40 0.24 -7.55
C PRO A 166 -31.47 -0.53 -6.77
N PHE A 167 -31.07 -1.41 -5.84
CA PHE A 167 -31.99 -2.19 -5.01
C PHE A 167 -32.40 -1.49 -3.71
N SER A 168 -31.77 -0.36 -3.35
CA SER A 168 -32.13 0.43 -2.16
C SER A 168 -33.19 1.49 -2.42
N THR A 169 -33.35 1.91 -3.66
CA THR A 169 -34.45 2.76 -4.11
C THR A 169 -35.48 1.83 -4.70
N GLY A 170 -36.54 1.51 -3.93
CA GLY A 170 -37.61 0.64 -4.40
C GLY A 170 -38.08 1.03 -5.79
N VAL A 171 -37.82 0.18 -6.74
CA VAL A 171 -38.37 0.21 -8.08
C VAL A 171 -39.67 -0.60 -7.99
N PHE A 172 -40.66 -0.01 -7.32
CA PHE A 172 -42.06 -0.49 -7.33
C PHE A 172 -42.98 0.71 -7.31
#